data_54e3572a3e52045c422c90b0bd704e81
#
_entry.id   54e3572a3e52045c422c90b0bd704e81
#
_cell.length_a   1.000
_cell.length_b   1.000
_cell.length_c   1.000
_cell.angle_alpha   90.00
_cell.angle_beta   90.00
_cell.angle_gamma   90.00
#
_symmetry.space_group_name_H-M   'P 1'
#
loop_
_entity.id
_entity.type
_entity.pdbx_description
1 polymer ?
#
loop_
_entity_poly.entity_id
_entity_poly.type
_entity_poly.pdbx_seq_one_letter_code
_entity_poly.pdbx_strand_id
1 'polypeptide(L)'
;MKRETFQGVIDSVTQDSQDVLRDVAILQVSYRVGLRAREIAGLTLSDILDNDGNIRTQVTLRKKTTKGQKGGTAYFTHPELRAALSAYIVERRSKITTEYDNVFISKKKTPFCPSSMSRLFSNLYTRAGLEGHTSHSGRKGLARALNEQNVSIYNIQKILRHSNVQTTINHYLSVDEDVLANLVGNV
;
A
#
# COMPACT_ATOMS: atom_id res chain seq x y z
N MET A 1 -10.19 0.63 -6.77
CA MET A 1 -9.82 -0.72 -7.26
C MET A 1 -10.52 -1.75 -6.40
N LYS A 2 -11.29 -2.65 -6.99
CA LYS A 2 -11.96 -3.76 -6.29
C LYS A 2 -10.94 -4.85 -5.94
N ARG A 3 -11.33 -5.80 -5.06
CA ARG A 3 -10.46 -6.91 -4.64
C ARG A 3 -10.07 -7.82 -5.80
N GLU A 4 -11.02 -8.17 -6.65
CA GLU A 4 -10.81 -9.02 -7.83
C GLU A 4 -9.82 -8.36 -8.81
N THR A 5 -10.00 -7.05 -9.05
CA THR A 5 -9.07 -6.26 -9.87
C THR A 5 -7.66 -6.27 -9.28
N PHE A 6 -7.52 -6.13 -7.96
CA PHE A 6 -6.22 -6.20 -7.29
C PHE A 6 -5.58 -7.59 -7.43
N GLN A 7 -6.35 -8.65 -7.28
CA GLN A 7 -5.85 -10.02 -7.49
C GLN A 7 -5.35 -10.21 -8.93
N GLY A 8 -6.09 -9.73 -9.92
CA GLY A 8 -5.61 -9.78 -11.32
C GLY A 8 -4.29 -9.05 -11.56
N VAL A 9 -4.04 -7.93 -10.82
CA VAL A 9 -2.72 -7.26 -10.87
C VAL A 9 -1.62 -8.15 -10.26
N ILE A 10 -1.90 -8.78 -9.13
CA ILE A 10 -0.93 -9.71 -8.49
C ILE A 10 -0.61 -10.87 -9.42
N ASP A 11 -1.63 -11.45 -10.07
CA ASP A 11 -1.45 -12.57 -11.00
C ASP A 11 -0.60 -12.16 -12.22
N SER A 12 -0.89 -11.00 -12.82
CA SER A 12 -0.08 -10.44 -13.92
C SER A 12 1.37 -10.20 -13.51
N VAL A 13 1.59 -9.59 -12.33
CA VAL A 13 2.95 -9.35 -11.82
C VAL A 13 3.68 -10.65 -11.54
N THR A 14 2.99 -11.67 -11.06
CA THR A 14 3.58 -12.99 -10.79
C THR A 14 4.05 -13.67 -12.08
N GLN A 15 3.36 -13.44 -13.19
CA GLN A 15 3.70 -14.02 -14.50
C GLN A 15 4.82 -13.23 -15.21
N ASP A 16 4.76 -11.89 -15.18
CA ASP A 16 5.53 -11.05 -16.11
C ASP A 16 6.60 -10.17 -15.46
N SER A 17 6.67 -10.08 -14.12
CA SER A 17 7.67 -9.23 -13.47
C SER A 17 9.03 -9.92 -13.39
N GLN A 18 10.09 -9.15 -13.60
CA GLN A 18 11.47 -9.59 -13.39
C GLN A 18 11.88 -9.60 -11.90
N ASP A 19 11.14 -8.90 -11.04
CA ASP A 19 11.38 -8.79 -9.58
C ASP A 19 10.07 -9.09 -8.85
N VAL A 20 9.51 -10.28 -9.08
CA VAL A 20 8.17 -10.69 -8.63
C VAL A 20 7.98 -10.45 -7.14
N LEU A 21 8.87 -10.97 -6.29
CA LEU A 21 8.72 -10.87 -4.83
C LEU A 21 8.70 -9.42 -4.35
N ARG A 22 9.56 -8.57 -4.92
CA ARG A 22 9.57 -7.13 -4.62
C ARG A 22 8.27 -6.45 -5.02
N ASP A 23 7.84 -6.67 -6.25
CA ASP A 23 6.73 -5.95 -6.85
C ASP A 23 5.39 -6.38 -6.20
N VAL A 24 5.23 -7.67 -5.90
CA VAL A 24 4.11 -8.18 -5.10
C VAL A 24 4.10 -7.57 -3.69
N ALA A 25 5.24 -7.55 -3.00
CA ALA A 25 5.32 -6.95 -1.66
C ALA A 25 4.97 -5.45 -1.69
N ILE A 26 5.45 -4.69 -2.68
CA ILE A 26 5.11 -3.26 -2.85
C ILE A 26 3.61 -3.07 -3.07
N LEU A 27 2.99 -3.86 -3.93
CA LEU A 27 1.55 -3.82 -4.20
C LEU A 27 0.74 -4.16 -2.95
N GLN A 28 1.13 -5.22 -2.21
CA GLN A 28 0.48 -5.60 -0.95
C GLN A 28 0.57 -4.48 0.10
N VAL A 29 1.73 -3.83 0.26
CA VAL A 29 1.88 -2.69 1.18
C VAL A 29 0.96 -1.53 0.77
N SER A 30 0.85 -1.24 -0.51
CA SER A 30 -0.04 -0.19 -1.02
C SER A 30 -1.52 -0.50 -0.76
N TYR A 31 -1.95 -1.73 -1.05
CA TYR A 31 -3.35 -2.13 -0.98
C TYR A 31 -3.82 -2.51 0.43
N ARG A 32 -3.00 -3.23 1.23
CA ARG A 32 -3.39 -3.73 2.56
C ARG A 32 -3.10 -2.75 3.70
N VAL A 33 -2.11 -1.87 3.51
CA VAL A 33 -1.72 -0.87 4.54
C VAL A 33 -2.10 0.56 4.12
N GLY A 34 -2.29 0.78 2.84
CA GLY A 34 -2.60 2.09 2.29
C GLY A 34 -1.45 3.09 2.41
N LEU A 35 -0.19 2.65 2.28
CA LEU A 35 0.95 3.56 2.26
C LEU A 35 1.03 4.33 0.95
N ARG A 36 1.52 5.56 1.03
CA ARG A 36 1.84 6.38 -0.15
C ARG A 36 3.17 5.94 -0.76
N ALA A 37 3.39 6.19 -2.06
CA ALA A 37 4.66 5.87 -2.73
C ALA A 37 5.89 6.40 -1.98
N ARG A 38 5.82 7.62 -1.42
CA ARG A 38 6.90 8.21 -0.62
C ARG A 38 7.14 7.45 0.68
N GLU A 39 6.07 7.01 1.34
CA GLU A 39 6.13 6.24 2.58
C GLU A 39 6.76 4.87 2.30
N ILE A 40 6.31 4.18 1.23
CA ILE A 40 6.86 2.88 0.80
C ILE A 40 8.35 3.00 0.45
N ALA A 41 8.71 4.00 -0.35
CA ALA A 41 10.11 4.23 -0.74
C ALA A 41 11.03 4.50 0.45
N GLY A 42 10.49 5.10 1.51
CA GLY A 42 11.25 5.46 2.71
C GLY A 42 11.25 4.45 3.84
N LEU A 43 10.56 3.30 3.72
CA LEU A 43 10.59 2.25 4.74
C LEU A 43 11.98 1.65 4.87
N THR A 44 12.44 1.47 6.12
CA THR A 44 13.66 0.72 6.44
C THR A 44 13.33 -0.59 7.13
N LEU A 45 14.29 -1.51 7.17
CA LEU A 45 14.12 -2.79 7.85
C LEU A 45 13.83 -2.59 9.34
N SER A 46 14.52 -1.66 10.02
CA SER A 46 14.27 -1.31 11.42
C SER A 46 12.87 -0.73 11.67
N ASP A 47 12.23 -0.12 10.66
CA ASP A 47 10.83 0.31 10.80
C ASP A 47 9.88 -0.89 10.89
N ILE A 48 10.12 -1.96 10.12
CA ILE A 48 9.17 -3.05 9.92
C ILE A 48 9.52 -4.36 10.62
N LEU A 49 10.78 -4.56 11.02
CA LEU A 49 11.22 -5.77 11.74
C LEU A 49 11.35 -5.51 13.24
N ASP A 50 10.97 -6.50 14.04
CA ASP A 50 11.28 -6.56 15.45
C ASP A 50 12.70 -7.15 15.69
N ASN A 51 13.08 -7.30 16.96
CA ASN A 51 14.39 -7.81 17.33
C ASN A 51 14.63 -9.27 16.94
N ASP A 52 13.54 -10.03 16.75
CA ASP A 52 13.57 -11.44 16.35
C ASP A 52 13.54 -11.60 14.81
N GLY A 53 13.48 -10.47 14.07
CA GLY A 53 13.41 -10.43 12.63
C GLY A 53 12.00 -10.68 12.06
N ASN A 54 10.97 -10.69 12.89
CA ASN A 54 9.59 -10.81 12.44
C ASN A 54 9.03 -9.46 12.00
N ILE A 55 8.08 -9.48 11.07
CA ILE A 55 7.39 -8.26 10.65
C ILE A 55 6.49 -7.78 11.79
N ARG A 56 6.68 -6.52 12.22
CA ARG A 56 5.84 -5.87 13.22
C ARG A 56 4.39 -5.80 12.76
N THR A 57 3.44 -5.94 13.66
CA THR A 57 2.00 -5.73 13.35
C THR A 57 1.65 -4.23 13.27
N GLN A 58 2.40 -3.39 13.99
CA GLN A 58 2.26 -1.94 13.98
C GLN A 58 3.61 -1.29 13.68
N VAL A 59 3.61 -0.38 12.73
CA VAL A 59 4.80 0.33 12.24
C VAL A 59 4.57 1.82 12.39
N THR A 60 5.46 2.48 13.11
CA THR A 60 5.44 3.94 13.23
C THR A 60 6.18 4.57 12.06
N LEU A 61 5.44 5.28 11.21
CA LEU A 61 6.02 5.97 10.06
C LEU A 61 6.78 7.22 10.52
N ARG A 62 8.01 7.36 10.04
CA ARG A 62 8.85 8.51 10.37
C ARG A 62 8.28 9.80 9.78
N LYS A 63 8.34 10.89 10.53
CA LYS A 63 7.89 12.23 10.06
C LYS A 63 8.51 12.63 8.72
N LYS A 64 9.78 12.34 8.50
CA LYS A 64 10.52 12.64 7.27
C LYS A 64 9.91 11.97 6.02
N THR A 65 9.31 10.81 6.16
CA THR A 65 8.73 10.05 5.04
C THR A 65 7.25 10.36 4.80
N THR A 66 6.57 11.07 5.72
CA THR A 66 5.15 11.38 5.61
C THR A 66 4.90 12.78 5.06
N LYS A 67 3.80 12.97 4.32
CA LYS A 67 3.36 14.29 3.86
C LYS A 67 2.96 15.14 5.07
N GLY A 68 3.54 16.36 5.17
CA GLY A 68 3.27 17.27 6.29
C GLY A 68 3.99 16.91 7.59
N GLN A 69 4.94 16.00 7.57
CA GLN A 69 5.81 15.63 8.70
C GLN A 69 5.07 15.21 10.00
N LYS A 70 3.86 14.67 9.87
CA LYS A 70 3.04 14.33 11.05
C LYS A 70 3.29 12.92 11.62
N GLY A 71 3.97 12.05 10.84
CA GLY A 71 4.13 10.64 11.20
C GLY A 71 2.80 9.88 11.15
N GLY A 72 2.74 8.76 11.86
CA GLY A 72 1.50 7.98 12.05
C GLY A 72 1.77 6.49 12.14
N THR A 73 0.78 5.75 12.62
CA THR A 73 0.85 4.29 12.73
C THR A 73 0.26 3.64 11.48
N ALA A 74 0.93 2.61 11.00
CA ALA A 74 0.47 1.75 9.91
C ALA A 74 0.36 0.30 10.42
N TYR A 75 -0.65 -0.45 9.96
CA TYR A 75 -0.97 -1.78 10.46
C TYR A 75 -0.59 -2.84 9.43
N PHE A 76 0.36 -3.71 9.77
CA PHE A 76 0.90 -4.78 8.92
C PHE A 76 0.36 -6.14 9.38
N THR A 77 -0.95 -6.25 9.49
CA THR A 77 -1.63 -7.41 10.08
C THR A 77 -2.10 -8.45 9.07
N HIS A 78 -2.26 -8.06 7.78
CA HIS A 78 -2.82 -8.94 6.77
C HIS A 78 -1.87 -10.11 6.43
N PRO A 79 -2.32 -11.38 6.44
CA PRO A 79 -1.45 -12.54 6.23
C PRO A 79 -0.70 -12.52 4.89
N GLU A 80 -1.38 -12.22 3.78
CA GLU A 80 -0.75 -12.15 2.44
C GLU A 80 0.33 -11.08 2.35
N LEU A 81 0.12 -9.91 2.98
CA LEU A 81 1.11 -8.85 3.08
C LEU A 81 2.36 -9.35 3.83
N ARG A 82 2.16 -9.97 4.99
CA ARG A 82 3.25 -10.48 5.83
C ARG A 82 4.04 -11.56 5.10
N ALA A 83 3.35 -12.49 4.44
CA ALA A 83 3.99 -13.53 3.63
C ALA A 83 4.82 -12.94 2.48
N ALA A 84 4.25 -12.00 1.72
CA ALA A 84 4.96 -11.34 0.60
C ALA A 84 6.19 -10.55 1.06
N LEU A 85 6.08 -9.81 2.18
CA LEU A 85 7.23 -9.08 2.74
C LEU A 85 8.30 -10.04 3.25
N SER A 86 7.94 -11.10 3.96
CA SER A 86 8.89 -12.10 4.45
C SER A 86 9.64 -12.77 3.31
N ALA A 87 8.94 -13.21 2.27
CA ALA A 87 9.57 -13.82 1.10
C ALA A 87 10.57 -12.87 0.43
N TYR A 88 10.20 -11.62 0.23
CA TYR A 88 11.08 -10.62 -0.37
C TYR A 88 12.31 -10.29 0.51
N ILE A 89 12.13 -10.18 1.83
CA ILE A 89 13.24 -9.91 2.76
C ILE A 89 14.21 -11.10 2.80
N VAL A 90 13.70 -12.32 2.81
CA VAL A 90 14.53 -13.54 2.77
C VAL A 90 15.37 -13.58 1.47
N GLU A 91 14.77 -13.30 0.30
CA GLU A 91 15.50 -13.21 -0.96
C GLU A 91 16.62 -12.16 -0.91
N ARG A 92 16.38 -11.04 -0.22
CA ARG A 92 17.37 -9.97 -0.09
C ARG A 92 18.43 -10.19 0.98
N ARG A 93 18.28 -11.18 1.86
CA ARG A 93 19.07 -11.30 3.10
C ARG A 93 20.57 -11.16 2.87
N SER A 94 21.11 -11.73 1.80
CA SER A 94 22.53 -11.62 1.46
C SER A 94 22.99 -10.22 1.02
N LYS A 95 22.05 -9.30 0.76
CA LYS A 95 22.30 -7.93 0.27
C LYS A 95 21.97 -6.87 1.33
N ILE A 96 21.53 -7.30 2.50
CA ILE A 96 21.24 -6.43 3.65
C ILE A 96 22.53 -6.23 4.42
N THR A 97 22.92 -4.98 4.62
CA THR A 97 24.15 -4.62 5.35
C THR A 97 23.84 -4.11 6.75
N THR A 98 22.72 -3.41 6.93
CA THR A 98 22.29 -2.86 8.20
C THR A 98 20.76 -2.89 8.35
N GLU A 99 20.27 -2.79 9.57
CA GLU A 99 18.84 -2.63 9.88
C GLU A 99 18.24 -1.31 9.34
N TYR A 100 19.09 -0.33 9.03
CA TYR A 100 18.67 0.95 8.46
C TYR A 100 18.54 0.93 6.95
N ASP A 101 18.86 -0.19 6.29
CA ASP A 101 18.69 -0.33 4.86
C ASP A 101 17.22 -0.20 4.46
N ASN A 102 16.96 0.44 3.33
CA ASN A 102 15.61 0.53 2.81
C ASN A 102 15.04 -0.86 2.52
N VAL A 103 13.76 -1.07 2.87
CA VAL A 103 13.05 -2.32 2.58
C VAL A 103 13.08 -2.60 1.08
N PHE A 104 12.74 -1.61 0.26
CA PHE A 104 12.64 -1.76 -1.19
C PHE A 104 13.78 -1.08 -1.92
N ILE A 105 14.44 -1.85 -2.78
CA ILE A 105 15.51 -1.35 -3.68
C ILE A 105 15.13 -1.56 -5.14
N SER A 106 15.64 -0.66 -5.98
CA SER A 106 15.47 -0.71 -7.43
C SER A 106 16.34 -1.81 -8.06
N LYS A 107 16.13 -2.09 -9.36
CA LYS A 107 17.02 -2.96 -10.14
C LYS A 107 18.48 -2.51 -10.13
N LYS A 108 18.72 -1.20 -9.97
CA LYS A 108 20.07 -0.63 -9.86
C LYS A 108 20.68 -0.81 -8.46
N LYS A 109 20.04 -1.59 -7.57
CA LYS A 109 20.45 -1.82 -6.17
C LYS A 109 20.51 -0.54 -5.34
N THR A 110 19.75 0.49 -5.69
CA THR A 110 19.62 1.75 -4.98
C THR A 110 18.22 1.89 -4.40
N PRO A 111 18.04 2.63 -3.29
CA PRO A 111 16.72 2.96 -2.76
C PRO A 111 15.84 3.63 -3.81
N PHE A 112 14.54 3.38 -3.73
CA PHE A 112 13.60 4.15 -4.53
C PHE A 112 13.49 5.59 -4.02
N CYS A 113 13.43 6.55 -4.95
CA CYS A 113 12.87 7.86 -4.65
C CYS A 113 11.34 7.84 -4.89
N PRO A 114 10.59 8.83 -4.36
CA PRO A 114 9.13 8.87 -4.51
C PRO A 114 8.64 8.82 -5.96
N SER A 115 9.34 9.48 -6.87
CA SER A 115 8.99 9.49 -8.29
C SER A 115 9.25 8.15 -8.97
N SER A 116 10.38 7.49 -8.69
CA SER A 116 10.68 6.16 -9.23
C SER A 116 9.71 5.10 -8.68
N MET A 117 9.31 5.19 -7.42
CA MET A 117 8.28 4.33 -6.83
C MET A 117 6.92 4.56 -7.51
N SER A 118 6.51 5.81 -7.74
CA SER A 118 5.27 6.12 -8.44
C SER A 118 5.29 5.59 -9.88
N ARG A 119 6.42 5.71 -10.58
CA ARG A 119 6.59 5.17 -11.94
C ARG A 119 6.48 3.64 -11.95
N LEU A 120 7.05 2.97 -10.95
CA LEU A 120 6.91 1.52 -10.82
C LEU A 120 5.43 1.12 -10.73
N PHE A 121 4.65 1.77 -9.87
CA PHE A 121 3.20 1.51 -9.76
C PHE A 121 2.48 1.67 -11.10
N SER A 122 2.72 2.79 -11.82
CA SER A 122 2.10 3.01 -13.12
C SER A 122 2.45 1.88 -14.10
N ASN A 123 3.72 1.49 -14.15
CA ASN A 123 4.17 0.41 -15.05
C ASN A 123 3.52 -0.95 -14.69
N LEU A 124 3.42 -1.29 -13.38
CA LEU A 124 2.80 -2.54 -12.95
C LEU A 124 1.30 -2.58 -13.32
N TYR A 125 0.59 -1.47 -13.10
CA TYR A 125 -0.82 -1.37 -13.45
C TYR A 125 -1.05 -1.39 -14.96
N THR A 126 -0.25 -0.66 -15.75
CA THR A 126 -0.37 -0.67 -17.21
C THR A 126 -0.13 -2.07 -17.79
N ARG A 127 0.87 -2.81 -17.28
CA ARG A 127 1.11 -4.21 -17.70
C ARG A 127 -0.07 -5.13 -17.37
N ALA A 128 -0.75 -4.88 -16.27
CA ALA A 128 -1.97 -5.60 -15.90
C ALA A 128 -3.23 -5.10 -16.64
N GLY A 129 -3.10 -4.29 -17.70
CA GLY A 129 -4.20 -3.75 -18.47
C GLY A 129 -5.00 -2.64 -17.78
N LEU A 130 -4.47 -2.06 -16.71
CA LEU A 130 -5.13 -1.02 -15.92
C LEU A 130 -4.53 0.36 -16.21
N GLU A 131 -4.75 0.87 -17.40
CA GLU A 131 -4.30 2.20 -17.79
C GLU A 131 -4.91 3.29 -16.89
N GLY A 132 -4.14 4.35 -16.62
CA GLY A 132 -4.58 5.44 -15.74
C GLY A 132 -4.50 5.14 -14.23
N HIS A 133 -4.20 3.91 -13.83
CA HIS A 133 -3.95 3.58 -12.43
C HIS A 133 -2.58 4.09 -11.98
N THR A 134 -2.51 4.53 -10.72
CA THR A 134 -1.33 5.20 -10.16
C THR A 134 -0.97 4.61 -8.79
N SER A 135 0.10 5.12 -8.18
CA SER A 135 0.49 4.78 -6.81
C SER A 135 -0.60 5.04 -5.75
N HIS A 136 -1.66 5.79 -6.09
CA HIS A 136 -2.81 6.00 -5.20
C HIS A 136 -3.89 4.92 -5.35
N SER A 137 -3.87 4.12 -6.41
CA SER A 137 -4.93 3.16 -6.73
C SER A 137 -5.09 2.06 -5.69
N GLY A 138 -3.98 1.51 -5.15
CA GLY A 138 -4.00 0.54 -4.06
C GLY A 138 -4.64 1.12 -2.79
N ARG A 139 -4.20 2.30 -2.40
CA ARG A 139 -4.73 3.02 -1.23
C ARG A 139 -6.21 3.38 -1.38
N LYS A 140 -6.66 3.77 -2.58
CA LYS A 140 -8.09 3.94 -2.90
C LYS A 140 -8.85 2.60 -2.76
N GLY A 141 -8.24 1.51 -3.21
CA GLY A 141 -8.81 0.17 -3.06
C GLY A 141 -9.03 -0.22 -1.61
N LEU A 142 -8.05 0.03 -0.72
CA LEU A 142 -8.22 -0.21 0.72
C LEU A 142 -9.38 0.60 1.30
N ALA A 143 -9.44 1.89 1.00
CA ALA A 143 -10.52 2.74 1.50
C ALA A 143 -11.90 2.25 1.07
N ARG A 144 -12.02 1.86 -0.20
CA ARG A 144 -13.26 1.27 -0.74
C ARG A 144 -13.62 -0.03 -0.01
N ALA A 145 -12.68 -0.95 0.14
CA ALA A 145 -12.92 -2.22 0.81
C ALA A 145 -13.34 -2.04 2.29
N LEU A 146 -12.77 -1.06 2.99
CA LEU A 146 -13.18 -0.71 4.35
C LEU A 146 -14.59 -0.10 4.39
N ASN A 147 -14.94 0.75 3.43
CA ASN A 147 -16.28 1.32 3.32
C ASN A 147 -17.33 0.25 3.02
N GLU A 148 -17.04 -0.68 2.11
CA GLU A 148 -17.91 -1.84 1.81
C GLU A 148 -18.13 -2.75 3.04
N GLN A 149 -17.23 -2.74 4.02
CA GLN A 149 -17.36 -3.41 5.32
C GLN A 149 -18.06 -2.54 6.39
N ASN A 150 -18.67 -1.42 6.01
CA ASN A 150 -19.32 -0.46 6.90
C ASN A 150 -18.40 0.13 7.98
N VAL A 151 -17.08 0.20 7.73
CA VAL A 151 -16.13 0.87 8.63
C VAL A 151 -16.38 2.38 8.58
N SER A 152 -16.54 3.01 9.74
CA SER A 152 -16.82 4.44 9.82
C SER A 152 -15.75 5.28 9.12
N ILE A 153 -16.17 6.38 8.49
CA ILE A 153 -15.26 7.27 7.74
C ILE A 153 -14.12 7.82 8.60
N TYR A 154 -14.37 8.04 9.90
CA TYR A 154 -13.34 8.46 10.86
C TYR A 154 -12.26 7.39 11.04
N ASN A 155 -12.64 6.12 11.09
CA ASN A 155 -11.69 5.02 11.18
C ASN A 155 -10.90 4.87 9.87
N ILE A 156 -11.57 4.99 8.71
CA ILE A 156 -10.91 5.00 7.40
C ILE A 156 -9.91 6.17 7.32
N GLN A 157 -10.31 7.36 7.77
CA GLN A 157 -9.42 8.53 7.83
C GLN A 157 -8.17 8.26 8.68
N LYS A 158 -8.34 7.67 9.87
CA LYS A 158 -7.23 7.31 10.77
C LYS A 158 -6.32 6.25 10.16
N ILE A 159 -6.87 5.17 9.62
CA ILE A 159 -6.12 4.10 8.94
C ILE A 159 -5.30 4.68 7.79
N LEU A 160 -5.90 5.53 7.00
CA LEU A 160 -5.25 6.19 5.88
C LEU A 160 -4.38 7.39 6.29
N ARG A 161 -4.39 7.80 7.53
CA ARG A 161 -3.61 8.96 8.02
C ARG A 161 -3.87 10.23 7.22
N HIS A 162 -5.15 10.51 6.92
CA HIS A 162 -5.56 11.76 6.31
C HIS A 162 -5.67 12.86 7.37
N SER A 163 -5.08 14.00 7.10
CA SER A 163 -5.16 15.16 8.00
C SER A 163 -6.54 15.82 8.01
N ASN A 164 -7.34 15.61 6.96
CA ASN A 164 -8.68 16.16 6.82
C ASN A 164 -9.63 15.04 6.35
N VAL A 165 -10.78 14.90 7.01
CA VAL A 165 -11.81 13.92 6.67
C VAL A 165 -12.39 14.17 5.28
N GLN A 166 -12.46 15.43 4.84
CA GLN A 166 -12.92 15.79 3.50
C GLN A 166 -12.09 15.13 2.40
N THR A 167 -10.78 14.91 2.64
CA THR A 167 -9.93 14.15 1.72
C THR A 167 -10.42 12.70 1.59
N THR A 168 -10.92 12.11 2.66
CA THR A 168 -11.47 10.75 2.63
C THR A 168 -12.81 10.74 1.90
N ILE A 169 -13.69 11.68 2.19
CA ILE A 169 -14.99 11.84 1.53
C ILE A 169 -14.80 12.01 0.01
N ASN A 170 -14.07 13.03 -0.40
CA ASN A 170 -13.95 13.41 -1.82
C ASN A 170 -13.25 12.36 -2.70
N HIS A 171 -12.37 11.55 -2.11
CA HIS A 171 -11.59 10.59 -2.88
C HIS A 171 -12.13 9.16 -2.84
N TYR A 172 -13.01 8.82 -1.90
CA TYR A 172 -13.37 7.43 -1.66
C TYR A 172 -14.88 7.19 -1.54
N LEU A 173 -15.66 8.23 -1.32
CA LEU A 173 -17.11 8.17 -1.30
C LEU A 173 -17.66 8.93 -2.53
N SER A 174 -17.43 8.39 -3.73
CA SER A 174 -18.40 8.67 -4.79
C SER A 174 -19.70 8.02 -4.32
N VAL A 175 -20.65 8.81 -3.93
CA VAL A 175 -21.98 8.35 -3.60
C VAL A 175 -22.56 7.82 -4.91
N ASP A 176 -22.79 6.51 -4.94
CA ASP A 176 -23.46 5.86 -6.07
C ASP A 176 -24.92 6.28 -5.96
N GLU A 177 -25.43 7.05 -6.92
CA GLU A 177 -26.82 7.56 -6.91
C GLU A 177 -27.82 6.41 -6.80
N ASP A 178 -27.50 5.24 -7.38
CA ASP A 178 -28.30 4.04 -7.27
C ASP A 178 -28.37 3.52 -5.81
N VAL A 179 -27.30 3.66 -5.05
CA VAL A 179 -27.28 3.30 -3.61
C VAL A 179 -28.17 4.25 -2.81
N LEU A 180 -28.14 5.56 -3.12
CA LEU A 180 -29.02 6.53 -2.46
C LEU A 180 -30.49 6.25 -2.76
N ALA A 181 -30.83 5.98 -4.02
CA ALA A 181 -32.19 5.67 -4.41
C ALA A 181 -32.72 4.43 -3.67
N ASN A 182 -31.88 3.38 -3.57
CA ASN A 182 -32.25 2.17 -2.83
C ASN A 182 -32.37 2.39 -1.32
N LEU A 183 -31.53 3.24 -0.72
CA LEU A 183 -31.63 3.56 0.72
C LEU A 183 -32.91 4.31 1.05
N VAL A 184 -33.29 5.28 0.20
CA VAL A 184 -34.53 6.05 0.40
C VAL A 184 -35.78 5.20 0.12
N GLY A 185 -35.69 4.27 -0.86
CA GLY A 185 -36.81 3.38 -1.21
C GLY A 185 -37.12 2.30 -0.16
N ASN A 186 -36.24 2.10 0.84
CA ASN A 186 -36.39 1.11 1.92
C ASN A 186 -36.82 1.74 3.28
N VAL A 187 -37.15 3.04 3.32
CA VAL A 187 -37.69 3.76 4.49
C VAL A 187 -39.18 3.97 4.34
#